data_56353396883cdf462856d282bd752740
#
_entry.id   56353396883cdf462856d282bd752740
#
_cell.length_a   1.000
_cell.length_b   1.000
_cell.length_c   1.000
_cell.angle_alpha   90.00
_cell.angle_beta   90.00
_cell.angle_gamma   90.00
#
_symmetry.space_group_name_H-M   'P 1'
#
loop_
_entity.id
_entity.type
_entity.pdbx_description
1 polymer ?
#
loop_
_entity_poly.entity_id
_entity_poly.type
_entity_poly.pdbx_seq_one_letter_code
_entity_poly.pdbx_strand_id
1 'polypeptide(L)'
;MDQTTTLSAYDRRRAAERLANFIVESIDGSRAVEKPFFHLEFDRVFPDDIYAQMLTLMPESTDYRPMHGRSKGHDLKDGTHTRVKIDLFPEYIRNLPSEKHALWDVVGRALCSEPVKQAFIRRLAPGLSKRFGDQFAKVGMYPIPILTRDIPGYLITPHTDTHWKGITVQLYLPKDDANTDIGTIFHEKLPDGSMPKKSQMRFAPNTGYAFAVGNDTWHSADPVHNRVKTRDSILLTYFVDHGVLKVLRNRGKRLGNFVLNEFRYRI
;
A
#
# COMPACT_ATOMS: atom_id res chain seq x y z
N MET A 1 0.86 13.41 35.70
CA MET A 1 -0.03 14.14 34.75
C MET A 1 0.79 14.37 33.48
N ASP A 2 0.72 13.43 32.58
CA ASP A 2 1.45 13.48 31.31
C ASP A 2 0.60 14.24 30.31
N GLN A 3 0.98 15.48 30.02
CA GLN A 3 0.32 16.29 28.96
C GLN A 3 0.81 15.76 27.62
N THR A 4 0.14 14.73 27.13
CA THR A 4 0.30 14.28 25.73
C THR A 4 -0.17 15.44 24.84
N THR A 5 0.75 16.27 24.40
CA THR A 5 0.46 17.43 23.55
C THR A 5 0.00 16.90 22.18
N THR A 6 -1.30 16.84 21.98
CA THR A 6 -1.87 16.49 20.67
C THR A 6 -1.39 17.48 19.62
N LEU A 7 -0.64 17.04 18.62
CA LEU A 7 -0.15 17.87 17.53
C LEU A 7 -1.31 18.66 16.89
N SER A 8 -1.13 19.96 16.73
CA SER A 8 -2.11 20.81 16.05
C SER A 8 -2.32 20.35 14.59
N ALA A 9 -3.42 20.75 13.96
CA ALA A 9 -3.66 20.47 12.54
C ALA A 9 -2.53 21.05 11.65
N TYR A 10 -2.00 22.20 12.03
CA TYR A 10 -0.88 22.86 11.36
C TYR A 10 0.42 22.03 11.47
N ASP A 11 0.74 21.53 12.66
CA ASP A 11 1.94 20.74 12.90
C ASP A 11 1.89 19.39 12.16
N ARG A 12 0.71 18.74 12.13
CA ARG A 12 0.50 17.52 11.34
C ARG A 12 0.71 17.75 9.85
N ARG A 13 0.25 18.89 9.32
CA ARG A 13 0.47 19.22 7.91
C ARG A 13 1.96 19.38 7.60
N ARG A 14 2.70 20.15 8.41
CA ARG A 14 4.14 20.32 8.25
C ARG A 14 4.90 18.99 8.39
N ALA A 15 4.49 18.14 9.33
CA ALA A 15 5.07 16.81 9.47
C ALA A 15 4.84 15.95 8.22
N ALA A 16 3.62 15.99 7.65
CA ALA A 16 3.30 15.28 6.42
C ALA A 16 4.09 15.79 5.21
N GLU A 17 4.31 17.09 5.09
CA GLU A 17 5.14 17.70 4.03
C GLU A 17 6.60 17.26 4.15
N ARG A 18 7.18 17.27 5.35
CA ARG A 18 8.55 16.76 5.58
C ARG A 18 8.68 15.29 5.26
N LEU A 19 7.70 14.48 5.71
CA LEU A 19 7.68 13.04 5.40
C LEU A 19 7.55 12.80 3.90
N ALA A 20 6.71 13.56 3.20
CA ALA A 20 6.56 13.48 1.74
C ALA A 20 7.88 13.77 1.01
N ASN A 21 8.62 14.78 1.45
CA ASN A 21 9.93 15.11 0.85
C ASN A 21 10.92 13.95 1.00
N PHE A 22 11.01 13.35 2.20
CA PHE A 22 11.85 12.16 2.42
C PHE A 22 11.45 11.00 1.52
N ILE A 23 10.14 10.71 1.40
CA ILE A 23 9.63 9.66 0.51
C ILE A 23 9.99 9.95 -0.95
N VAL A 24 9.91 11.21 -1.40
CA VAL A 24 10.34 11.62 -2.75
C VAL A 24 11.82 11.31 -2.97
N GLU A 25 12.69 11.68 -2.02
CA GLU A 25 14.12 11.37 -2.09
C GLU A 25 14.39 9.86 -2.15
N SER A 26 13.66 9.09 -1.34
CA SER A 26 13.72 7.62 -1.39
C SER A 26 13.29 7.05 -2.75
N ILE A 27 12.21 7.57 -3.33
CA ILE A 27 11.73 7.16 -4.65
C ILE A 27 12.77 7.51 -5.73
N ASP A 28 13.33 8.72 -5.70
CA ASP A 28 14.32 9.16 -6.67
C ASP A 28 15.65 8.37 -6.57
N GLY A 29 16.04 7.98 -5.37
CA GLY A 29 17.22 7.12 -5.10
C GLY A 29 16.98 5.62 -5.26
N SER A 30 15.75 5.17 -5.53
CA SER A 30 15.40 3.76 -5.62
C SER A 30 16.12 3.01 -6.74
N ARG A 31 16.37 1.72 -6.52
CA ARG A 31 16.94 0.82 -7.54
C ARG A 31 15.89 0.49 -8.59
N ALA A 32 16.18 0.78 -9.87
CA ALA A 32 15.36 0.36 -11.00
C ALA A 32 15.81 -1.04 -11.49
N VAL A 33 14.87 -1.93 -11.69
CA VAL A 33 15.07 -3.32 -12.14
C VAL A 33 14.17 -3.58 -13.34
N GLU A 34 14.73 -4.10 -14.43
CA GLU A 34 13.99 -4.29 -15.69
C GLU A 34 13.26 -5.63 -15.77
N LYS A 35 13.76 -6.66 -15.08
CA LYS A 35 13.21 -8.03 -15.18
C LYS A 35 12.59 -8.50 -13.88
N PRO A 36 11.51 -9.32 -13.96
CA PRO A 36 10.80 -9.79 -15.16
C PRO A 36 9.97 -8.72 -15.86
N PHE A 37 9.72 -7.60 -15.20
CA PHE A 37 9.12 -6.36 -15.72
C PHE A 37 9.73 -5.17 -14.99
N PHE A 38 9.64 -3.98 -15.57
CA PHE A 38 10.21 -2.78 -14.96
C PHE A 38 9.56 -2.47 -13.61
N HIS A 39 10.36 -2.39 -12.56
CA HIS A 39 9.94 -2.04 -11.21
C HIS A 39 11.03 -1.29 -10.43
N LEU A 40 10.64 -0.63 -9.36
CA LEU A 40 11.52 0.01 -8.40
C LEU A 40 11.58 -0.82 -7.13
N GLU A 41 12.76 -0.88 -6.52
CA GLU A 41 12.98 -1.48 -5.20
C GLU A 41 13.51 -0.43 -4.22
N PHE A 42 12.98 -0.44 -3.01
CA PHE A 42 13.31 0.50 -1.95
C PHE A 42 13.98 -0.22 -0.80
N ASP A 43 15.11 0.31 -0.35
CA ASP A 43 15.82 -0.17 0.84
C ASP A 43 15.45 0.63 2.10
N ARG A 44 14.94 1.85 1.94
CA ARG A 44 14.53 2.74 3.03
C ARG A 44 13.51 3.75 2.54
N VAL A 45 12.23 3.57 2.92
CA VAL A 45 11.14 4.44 2.44
C VAL A 45 10.82 5.58 3.40
N PHE A 46 10.93 5.32 4.71
CA PHE A 46 10.58 6.27 5.78
C PHE A 46 11.81 6.67 6.59
N PRO A 47 11.85 7.85 7.23
CA PRO A 47 12.80 8.16 8.29
C PRO A 47 12.74 7.10 9.39
N ASP A 48 13.88 6.73 9.98
CA ASP A 48 13.95 5.61 10.93
C ASP A 48 13.13 5.87 12.20
N ASP A 49 13.05 7.11 12.66
CA ASP A 49 12.23 7.52 13.79
C ASP A 49 10.73 7.39 13.49
N ILE A 50 10.29 7.75 12.28
CA ILE A 50 8.91 7.57 11.84
C ILE A 50 8.59 6.08 11.66
N TYR A 51 9.51 5.31 11.07
CA TYR A 51 9.33 3.86 10.93
C TYR A 51 9.18 3.19 12.30
N ALA A 52 10.03 3.52 13.27
CA ALA A 52 9.94 3.01 14.64
C ALA A 52 8.60 3.39 15.31
N GLN A 53 8.14 4.63 15.13
CA GLN A 53 6.83 5.06 15.61
C GLN A 53 5.69 4.27 14.95
N MET A 54 5.76 4.02 13.63
CA MET A 54 4.75 3.21 12.93
C MET A 54 4.62 1.81 13.53
N LEU A 55 5.75 1.17 13.87
CA LEU A 55 5.74 -0.15 14.51
C LEU A 55 5.16 -0.11 15.93
N THR A 56 5.49 0.93 16.70
CA THR A 56 5.01 1.09 18.09
C THR A 56 3.52 1.44 18.14
N LEU A 57 3.06 2.29 17.20
CA LEU A 57 1.69 2.79 17.14
C LEU A 57 0.85 2.04 16.09
N MET A 58 1.20 0.77 15.80
CA MET A 58 0.39 -0.08 14.92
C MET A 58 -1.04 -0.21 15.47
N PRO A 59 -2.09 -0.09 14.65
CA PRO A 59 -3.46 -0.31 15.08
C PRO A 59 -3.69 -1.73 15.60
N GLU A 60 -4.66 -1.88 16.51
CA GLU A 60 -5.06 -3.17 17.03
C GLU A 60 -5.83 -3.99 15.98
N SER A 61 -5.89 -5.31 16.15
CA SER A 61 -6.57 -6.18 15.18
C SER A 61 -8.05 -5.83 14.99
N THR A 62 -8.69 -5.30 16.02
CA THR A 62 -10.09 -4.84 16.02
C THR A 62 -10.33 -3.58 15.21
N ASP A 63 -9.29 -2.78 14.93
CA ASP A 63 -9.39 -1.56 14.13
C ASP A 63 -9.47 -1.88 12.62
N TYR A 64 -9.05 -3.07 12.24
CA TYR A 64 -9.04 -3.49 10.84
C TYR A 64 -10.41 -4.02 10.43
N ARG A 65 -10.69 -3.91 9.14
CA ARG A 65 -11.87 -4.49 8.50
C ARG A 65 -11.47 -5.46 7.39
N PRO A 66 -12.33 -6.42 7.02
CA PRO A 66 -12.06 -7.34 5.93
C PRO A 66 -11.71 -6.62 4.63
N MET A 67 -10.70 -7.10 3.92
CA MET A 67 -10.38 -6.65 2.58
C MET A 67 -11.05 -7.59 1.58
N HIS A 68 -12.21 -7.19 1.07
CA HIS A 68 -12.90 -7.96 0.02
C HIS A 68 -12.18 -7.83 -1.32
N GLY A 69 -12.19 -8.90 -2.09
CA GLY A 69 -11.56 -8.96 -3.41
C GLY A 69 -11.02 -10.36 -3.72
N ARG A 70 -9.90 -10.45 -4.42
CA ARG A 70 -9.29 -11.75 -4.79
C ARG A 70 -8.86 -12.60 -3.60
N SER A 71 -8.56 -11.99 -2.45
CA SER A 71 -8.21 -12.69 -1.23
C SER A 71 -9.40 -13.35 -0.52
N LYS A 72 -10.64 -13.05 -0.90
CA LYS A 72 -11.83 -13.63 -0.25
C LYS A 72 -11.92 -15.15 -0.38
N GLY A 73 -11.31 -15.73 -1.41
CA GLY A 73 -11.25 -17.19 -1.61
C GLY A 73 -10.26 -17.93 -0.69
N HIS A 74 -9.52 -17.18 0.15
CA HIS A 74 -8.47 -17.72 1.03
C HIS A 74 -8.77 -17.51 2.51
N ASP A 75 -9.99 -17.10 2.85
CA ASP A 75 -10.43 -17.01 4.25
C ASP A 75 -10.39 -18.42 4.89
N LEU A 76 -10.12 -18.48 6.19
CA LEU A 76 -10.07 -19.73 6.92
C LEU A 76 -11.45 -20.37 6.99
N LYS A 77 -11.50 -21.68 7.26
CA LYS A 77 -12.76 -22.45 7.31
C LYS A 77 -13.73 -21.97 8.39
N ASP A 78 -13.21 -21.34 9.43
CA ASP A 78 -13.99 -20.74 10.53
C ASP A 78 -14.53 -19.34 10.18
N GLY A 79 -14.29 -18.85 8.97
CA GLY A 79 -14.71 -17.53 8.50
C GLY A 79 -13.72 -16.40 8.83
N THR A 80 -12.58 -16.69 9.44
CA THR A 80 -11.54 -15.68 9.71
C THR A 80 -10.96 -15.15 8.40
N HIS A 81 -10.98 -13.82 8.25
CA HIS A 81 -10.41 -13.16 7.08
C HIS A 81 -8.88 -13.14 7.17
N THR A 82 -8.20 -13.75 6.20
CA THR A 82 -6.75 -13.83 6.17
C THR A 82 -6.08 -12.53 5.75
N ARG A 83 -6.82 -11.58 5.16
CA ARG A 83 -6.37 -10.22 4.86
C ARG A 83 -7.38 -9.19 5.35
N VAL A 84 -6.89 -8.27 6.17
CA VAL A 84 -7.67 -7.14 6.67
C VAL A 84 -6.95 -5.82 6.37
N LYS A 85 -7.68 -4.69 6.46
CA LYS A 85 -7.14 -3.38 6.08
C LYS A 85 -7.71 -2.22 6.89
N ILE A 86 -6.94 -1.11 6.87
CA ILE A 86 -7.41 0.23 7.23
C ILE A 86 -7.06 1.16 6.07
N ASP A 87 -8.03 1.90 5.52
CA ASP A 87 -7.72 2.95 4.54
C ASP A 87 -7.17 4.17 5.30
N LEU A 88 -5.99 4.67 4.90
CA LEU A 88 -5.30 5.76 5.59
C LEU A 88 -5.84 7.13 5.16
N PHE A 89 -7.14 7.33 5.35
CA PHE A 89 -7.82 8.60 5.18
C PHE A 89 -8.44 9.04 6.50
N PRO A 90 -8.55 10.35 6.77
CA PRO A 90 -9.03 10.86 8.05
C PRO A 90 -10.33 10.24 8.53
N GLU A 91 -11.28 10.01 7.62
CA GLU A 91 -12.58 9.43 7.93
C GLU A 91 -12.52 7.96 8.39
N TYR A 92 -11.48 7.21 8.04
CA TYR A 92 -11.34 5.80 8.40
C TYR A 92 -10.48 5.56 9.64
N ILE A 93 -9.60 6.51 9.97
CA ILE A 93 -8.70 6.42 11.13
C ILE A 93 -9.19 7.25 12.33
N ARG A 94 -10.33 7.97 12.21
CA ARG A 94 -10.83 8.91 13.23
C ARG A 94 -11.10 8.29 14.60
N ASN A 95 -11.38 6.98 14.64
CA ASN A 95 -11.67 6.25 15.88
C ASN A 95 -10.42 5.65 16.54
N LEU A 96 -9.24 5.78 15.92
CA LEU A 96 -7.99 5.37 16.54
C LEU A 96 -7.68 6.25 17.76
N PRO A 97 -7.00 5.73 18.78
CA PRO A 97 -6.45 6.53 19.87
C PRO A 97 -5.64 7.72 19.33
N SER A 98 -5.64 8.83 20.05
CA SER A 98 -5.13 10.13 19.55
C SER A 98 -3.73 10.07 18.96
N GLU A 99 -2.80 9.34 19.59
CA GLU A 99 -1.43 9.17 19.11
C GLU A 99 -1.36 8.37 17.80
N LYS A 100 -2.06 7.23 17.76
CA LYS A 100 -2.17 6.41 16.55
C LYS A 100 -2.81 7.21 15.41
N HIS A 101 -3.92 7.93 15.70
CA HIS A 101 -4.56 8.81 14.74
C HIS A 101 -3.60 9.88 14.19
N ALA A 102 -2.87 10.56 15.07
CA ALA A 102 -1.95 11.64 14.66
C ALA A 102 -0.85 11.12 13.71
N LEU A 103 -0.22 9.99 14.03
CA LEU A 103 0.81 9.39 13.18
C LEU A 103 0.24 8.93 11.83
N TRP A 104 -0.85 8.14 11.85
CA TRP A 104 -1.41 7.56 10.61
C TRP A 104 -2.07 8.61 9.72
N ASP A 105 -2.55 9.75 10.27
CA ASP A 105 -2.98 10.92 9.48
C ASP A 105 -1.79 11.57 8.75
N VAL A 106 -0.64 11.73 9.42
CA VAL A 106 0.59 12.24 8.81
C VAL A 106 1.08 11.32 7.68
N VAL A 107 1.14 10.01 7.94
CA VAL A 107 1.57 9.01 6.93
C VAL A 107 0.61 9.00 5.74
N GLY A 108 -0.69 8.94 5.97
CA GLY A 108 -1.70 8.94 4.91
C GLY A 108 -1.64 10.19 4.03
N ARG A 109 -1.49 11.39 4.64
CA ARG A 109 -1.33 12.66 3.92
C ARG A 109 -0.05 12.70 3.09
N ALA A 110 1.07 12.27 3.64
CA ALA A 110 2.35 12.22 2.92
C ALA A 110 2.24 11.33 1.68
N LEU A 111 1.70 10.12 1.82
CA LEU A 111 1.50 9.17 0.72
C LEU A 111 0.48 9.66 -0.33
N CYS A 112 -0.48 10.49 0.07
CA CYS A 112 -1.46 11.09 -0.85
C CYS A 112 -0.98 12.38 -1.51
N SER A 113 0.21 12.87 -1.17
CA SER A 113 0.70 14.16 -1.64
C SER A 113 1.02 14.13 -3.14
N GLU A 114 0.87 15.29 -3.78
CA GLU A 114 1.20 15.46 -5.19
C GLU A 114 2.70 15.21 -5.49
N PRO A 115 3.66 15.70 -4.67
CA PRO A 115 5.09 15.42 -4.89
C PRO A 115 5.41 13.92 -4.93
N VAL A 116 4.86 13.12 -4.01
CA VAL A 116 5.06 11.66 -3.97
C VAL A 116 4.48 11.00 -5.23
N LYS A 117 3.27 11.41 -5.66
CA LYS A 117 2.67 10.91 -6.91
C LYS A 117 3.54 11.22 -8.11
N GLN A 118 4.04 12.44 -8.24
CA GLN A 118 4.88 12.85 -9.36
C GLN A 118 6.24 12.13 -9.38
N ALA A 119 6.82 11.86 -8.22
CA ALA A 119 8.03 11.05 -8.12
C ALA A 119 7.82 9.63 -8.67
N PHE A 120 6.72 8.96 -8.30
CA PHE A 120 6.38 7.64 -8.86
C PHE A 120 6.12 7.71 -10.37
N ILE A 121 5.37 8.69 -10.86
CA ILE A 121 5.10 8.84 -12.30
C ILE A 121 6.42 9.02 -13.06
N ARG A 122 7.32 9.87 -12.57
CA ARG A 122 8.63 10.12 -13.19
C ARG A 122 9.51 8.87 -13.21
N ARG A 123 9.63 8.18 -12.06
CA ARG A 123 10.52 7.03 -11.92
C ARG A 123 9.99 5.76 -12.61
N LEU A 124 8.68 5.62 -12.71
CA LEU A 124 8.02 4.50 -13.39
C LEU A 124 7.67 4.80 -14.87
N ALA A 125 8.20 5.87 -15.42
CA ALA A 125 7.99 6.28 -16.81
C ALA A 125 8.15 5.13 -17.84
N PRO A 126 9.17 4.23 -17.76
CA PRO A 126 9.29 3.13 -18.72
C PRO A 126 8.08 2.19 -18.72
N GLY A 127 7.56 1.82 -17.54
CA GLY A 127 6.38 0.97 -17.45
C GLY A 127 5.08 1.70 -17.81
N LEU A 128 4.97 2.98 -17.45
CA LEU A 128 3.79 3.80 -17.76
C LEU A 128 3.71 4.11 -19.26
N SER A 129 4.82 4.44 -19.92
CA SER A 129 4.85 4.69 -21.38
C SER A 129 4.53 3.43 -22.17
N LYS A 130 5.00 2.26 -21.74
CA LYS A 130 4.63 0.98 -22.34
C LYS A 130 3.11 0.75 -22.37
N ARG A 131 2.41 1.20 -21.32
CA ARG A 131 0.96 1.02 -21.19
C ARG A 131 0.14 2.14 -21.81
N PHE A 132 0.53 3.40 -21.59
CA PHE A 132 -0.27 4.57 -21.94
C PHE A 132 0.29 5.38 -23.10
N GLY A 133 1.43 4.94 -23.67
CA GLY A 133 2.15 5.68 -24.72
C GLY A 133 2.82 6.95 -24.17
N ASP A 134 3.27 7.82 -25.08
CA ASP A 134 4.06 9.03 -24.74
C ASP A 134 3.28 10.05 -23.89
N GLN A 135 1.95 9.96 -23.88
CA GLN A 135 1.11 10.86 -23.10
C GLN A 135 0.84 10.36 -21.66
N PHE A 136 1.59 9.36 -21.18
CA PHE A 136 1.37 8.76 -19.86
C PHE A 136 1.35 9.78 -18.71
N ALA A 137 2.14 10.85 -18.80
CA ALA A 137 2.18 11.88 -17.78
C ALA A 137 0.90 12.71 -17.67
N LYS A 138 0.04 12.70 -18.70
CA LYS A 138 -1.28 13.35 -18.70
C LYS A 138 -2.40 12.46 -18.18
N VAL A 139 -2.12 11.18 -17.92
CA VAL A 139 -3.11 10.26 -17.35
C VAL A 139 -3.39 10.65 -15.91
N GLY A 140 -4.61 11.08 -15.65
CA GLY A 140 -5.07 11.38 -14.29
C GLY A 140 -4.97 10.15 -13.39
N MET A 141 -4.35 10.28 -12.22
CA MET A 141 -4.25 9.23 -11.23
C MET A 141 -4.49 9.78 -9.82
N TYR A 142 -5.16 8.97 -8.98
CA TYR A 142 -5.38 9.32 -7.58
C TYR A 142 -4.92 8.21 -6.64
N PRO A 143 -4.27 8.54 -5.51
CA PRO A 143 -3.72 7.58 -4.56
C PRO A 143 -4.79 7.04 -3.60
N ILE A 144 -4.66 5.77 -3.25
CA ILE A 144 -5.37 5.15 -2.12
C ILE A 144 -4.33 4.38 -1.30
N PRO A 145 -3.84 4.95 -0.18
CA PRO A 145 -2.98 4.25 0.76
C PRO A 145 -3.83 3.40 1.71
N ILE A 146 -3.42 2.16 1.88
CA ILE A 146 -4.10 1.17 2.72
C ILE A 146 -3.05 0.50 3.61
N LEU A 147 -3.24 0.53 4.92
CA LEU A 147 -2.51 -0.34 5.83
C LEU A 147 -3.15 -1.73 5.78
N THR A 148 -2.39 -2.73 5.36
CA THR A 148 -2.86 -4.13 5.25
C THR A 148 -2.19 -5.00 6.30
N ARG A 149 -2.95 -5.95 6.81
CA ARG A 149 -2.46 -7.03 7.68
C ARG A 149 -2.88 -8.36 7.10
N ASP A 150 -1.90 -9.21 6.84
CA ASP A 150 -2.09 -10.59 6.45
C ASP A 150 -1.74 -11.50 7.63
N ILE A 151 -2.52 -12.56 7.84
CA ILE A 151 -2.29 -13.57 8.86
C ILE A 151 -1.96 -14.93 8.22
N PRO A 152 -1.51 -15.94 8.99
CA PRO A 152 -1.27 -17.28 8.49
C PRO A 152 -2.43 -17.81 7.65
N GLY A 153 -2.08 -18.41 6.50
CA GLY A 153 -3.05 -18.89 5.51
C GLY A 153 -3.33 -17.90 4.37
N TYR A 154 -3.01 -16.61 4.51
CA TYR A 154 -3.10 -15.70 3.37
C TYR A 154 -2.17 -16.11 2.24
N LEU A 155 -2.70 -16.18 1.06
CA LEU A 155 -1.95 -16.36 -0.19
C LEU A 155 -2.66 -15.62 -1.32
N ILE A 156 -1.92 -15.35 -2.39
CA ILE A 156 -2.52 -14.92 -3.66
C ILE A 156 -1.76 -15.54 -4.83
N THR A 157 -2.51 -16.21 -5.69
CA THR A 157 -1.97 -16.88 -6.88
C THR A 157 -1.43 -15.88 -7.90
N PRO A 158 -0.55 -16.30 -8.83
CA PRO A 158 -0.04 -15.43 -9.88
C PRO A 158 -1.15 -14.71 -10.65
N HIS A 159 -1.05 -13.39 -10.70
CA HIS A 159 -2.02 -12.52 -11.36
C HIS A 159 -1.36 -11.21 -11.80
N THR A 160 -2.03 -10.48 -12.68
CA THR A 160 -1.80 -9.07 -12.90
C THR A 160 -2.86 -8.25 -12.17
N ASP A 161 -2.53 -7.03 -11.82
CA ASP A 161 -3.51 -6.11 -11.27
C ASP A 161 -4.58 -5.71 -12.29
N THR A 162 -5.71 -5.22 -11.79
CA THR A 162 -6.81 -4.79 -12.63
C THR A 162 -6.46 -3.52 -13.42
N HIS A 163 -7.01 -3.39 -14.63
CA HIS A 163 -6.68 -2.30 -15.57
C HIS A 163 -7.02 -0.88 -15.08
N TRP A 164 -7.84 -0.72 -14.06
CA TRP A 164 -8.08 0.60 -13.45
C TRP A 164 -7.03 1.04 -12.42
N LYS A 165 -6.06 0.18 -12.09
CA LYS A 165 -4.86 0.57 -11.36
C LYS A 165 -3.80 1.05 -12.36
N GLY A 166 -3.17 2.17 -12.07
CA GLY A 166 -2.05 2.70 -12.85
C GLY A 166 -0.69 2.29 -12.29
N ILE A 167 -0.54 2.41 -10.96
CA ILE A 167 0.68 2.07 -10.22
C ILE A 167 0.29 1.28 -8.97
N THR A 168 1.08 0.26 -8.67
CA THR A 168 1.01 -0.49 -7.41
C THR A 168 2.33 -0.31 -6.66
N VAL A 169 2.23 0.06 -5.39
CA VAL A 169 3.35 0.21 -4.45
C VAL A 169 3.05 -0.62 -3.22
N GLN A 170 4.01 -1.41 -2.77
CA GLN A 170 3.94 -2.16 -1.52
C GLN A 170 5.13 -1.80 -0.64
N LEU A 171 4.86 -1.33 0.58
CA LEU A 171 5.86 -0.94 1.56
C LEU A 171 5.74 -1.87 2.77
N TYR A 172 6.81 -2.56 3.11
CA TYR A 172 6.81 -3.59 4.15
C TYR A 172 7.06 -3.01 5.53
N LEU A 173 6.37 -3.57 6.53
CA LEU A 173 6.41 -3.11 7.92
C LEU A 173 6.77 -4.23 8.92
N PRO A 174 7.74 -5.13 8.63
CA PRO A 174 8.20 -6.06 9.64
C PRO A 174 9.03 -5.32 10.71
N LYS A 175 9.04 -5.90 11.91
CA LYS A 175 9.85 -5.40 13.01
C LYS A 175 11.35 -5.70 12.82
N ASP A 176 11.65 -6.81 12.16
CA ASP A 176 12.99 -7.35 11.98
C ASP A 176 13.09 -8.17 10.69
N ASP A 177 14.26 -8.73 10.43
CA ASP A 177 14.59 -9.56 9.27
C ASP A 177 14.32 -11.07 9.47
N ALA A 178 13.56 -11.48 10.47
CA ALA A 178 13.38 -12.89 10.81
C ALA A 178 12.61 -13.71 9.73
N ASN A 179 11.81 -13.04 8.88
CA ASN A 179 10.96 -13.70 7.89
C ASN A 179 11.03 -13.00 6.52
N THR A 180 12.23 -12.89 5.95
CA THR A 180 12.43 -12.16 4.69
C THR A 180 11.89 -12.89 3.45
N ASP A 181 11.54 -14.15 3.57
CA ASP A 181 11.10 -15.06 2.52
C ASP A 181 9.59 -15.03 2.23
N ILE A 182 8.83 -14.12 2.86
CA ILE A 182 7.38 -13.97 2.68
C ILE A 182 6.97 -12.74 1.85
N GLY A 183 7.92 -12.14 1.17
CA GLY A 183 7.65 -11.00 0.29
C GLY A 183 6.95 -11.41 -1.01
N THR A 184 6.55 -10.41 -1.79
CA THR A 184 5.90 -10.61 -3.08
C THR A 184 6.84 -11.27 -4.08
N ILE A 185 6.29 -12.20 -4.88
CA ILE A 185 7.00 -12.94 -5.91
C ILE A 185 6.62 -12.35 -7.26
N PHE A 186 7.62 -12.08 -8.09
CA PHE A 186 7.45 -11.67 -9.48
C PHE A 186 7.69 -12.84 -10.43
N HIS A 187 6.83 -12.95 -11.45
CA HIS A 187 6.82 -14.02 -12.42
C HIS A 187 7.03 -13.50 -13.84
N GLU A 188 7.55 -14.36 -14.68
CA GLU A 188 7.52 -14.16 -16.11
C GLU A 188 6.53 -15.14 -16.74
N LYS A 189 5.58 -14.65 -17.53
CA LYS A 189 4.70 -15.52 -18.29
C LYS A 189 5.41 -15.97 -19.56
N LEU A 190 5.66 -17.26 -19.69
CA LEU A 190 6.28 -17.86 -20.88
C LEU A 190 5.24 -18.15 -21.98
N PRO A 191 5.69 -18.39 -23.24
CA PRO A 191 4.78 -18.67 -24.36
C PRO A 191 3.94 -19.94 -24.17
N ASP A 192 4.42 -20.93 -23.42
CA ASP A 192 3.69 -22.14 -23.06
C ASP A 192 2.66 -21.95 -21.95
N GLY A 193 2.52 -20.71 -21.45
CA GLY A 193 1.59 -20.34 -20.38
C GLY A 193 2.12 -20.57 -18.97
N SER A 194 3.30 -21.17 -18.81
CA SER A 194 3.93 -21.33 -17.49
C SER A 194 4.36 -19.98 -16.90
N MET A 195 4.44 -19.91 -15.57
CA MET A 195 4.76 -18.70 -14.82
C MET A 195 5.84 -18.96 -13.76
N PRO A 196 7.09 -19.19 -14.19
CA PRO A 196 8.18 -19.42 -13.25
C PRO A 196 8.41 -18.18 -12.37
N LYS A 197 8.76 -18.43 -11.10
CA LYS A 197 9.26 -17.39 -10.20
C LYS A 197 10.57 -16.85 -10.75
N LYS A 198 10.71 -15.54 -10.88
CA LYS A 198 11.94 -14.87 -11.35
C LYS A 198 12.66 -14.14 -10.23
N SER A 199 11.91 -13.46 -9.39
CA SER A 199 12.44 -12.80 -8.20
C SER A 199 11.43 -12.81 -7.07
N GLN A 200 11.90 -12.62 -5.85
CA GLN A 200 11.08 -12.45 -4.68
C GLN A 200 11.55 -11.24 -3.91
N MET A 201 10.63 -10.34 -3.63
CA MET A 201 10.92 -9.17 -2.82
C MET A 201 11.23 -9.59 -1.39
N ARG A 202 12.28 -9.03 -0.83
CA ARG A 202 12.66 -9.29 0.54
C ARG A 202 11.68 -8.58 1.48
N PHE A 203 10.99 -9.34 2.35
CA PHE A 203 10.14 -8.77 3.39
C PHE A 203 11.02 -8.33 4.57
N ALA A 204 11.58 -7.13 4.46
CA ALA A 204 12.53 -6.56 5.42
C ALA A 204 12.07 -5.20 5.94
N PRO A 205 12.58 -4.74 7.10
CA PRO A 205 12.21 -3.45 7.68
C PRO A 205 12.40 -2.30 6.70
N ASN A 206 11.37 -1.45 6.59
CA ASN A 206 11.40 -0.21 5.81
C ASN A 206 11.71 -0.36 4.32
N THR A 207 11.50 -1.57 3.75
CA THR A 207 11.72 -1.87 2.34
C THR A 207 10.40 -1.90 1.57
N GLY A 208 10.48 -2.05 0.26
CA GLY A 208 9.30 -2.17 -0.59
C GLY A 208 9.62 -2.16 -2.07
N TYR A 209 8.56 -2.08 -2.87
CA TYR A 209 8.67 -2.01 -4.33
C TYR A 209 7.52 -1.19 -4.94
N ALA A 210 7.70 -0.78 -6.19
CA ALA A 210 6.66 -0.16 -7.00
C ALA A 210 6.76 -0.58 -8.46
N PHE A 211 5.62 -0.72 -9.14
CA PHE A 211 5.57 -0.93 -10.58
C PHE A 211 4.37 -0.26 -11.23
N ALA A 212 4.51 0.09 -12.52
CA ALA A 212 3.38 0.47 -13.36
C ALA A 212 2.60 -0.79 -13.71
N VAL A 213 1.29 -0.78 -13.48
CA VAL A 213 0.42 -1.93 -13.75
C VAL A 213 0.30 -2.17 -15.24
N GLY A 214 0.65 -3.36 -15.70
CA GLY A 214 0.61 -3.81 -17.09
C GLY A 214 0.09 -5.24 -17.21
N ASN A 215 -0.08 -5.71 -18.45
CA ASN A 215 -0.53 -7.08 -18.73
C ASN A 215 0.56 -8.13 -18.48
N ASP A 216 1.80 -7.70 -18.28
CA ASP A 216 2.98 -8.51 -18.03
C ASP A 216 3.47 -8.46 -16.58
N THR A 217 2.87 -7.62 -15.73
CA THR A 217 3.28 -7.45 -14.33
C THR A 217 2.73 -8.54 -13.41
N TRP A 218 3.09 -9.79 -13.72
CA TRP A 218 2.63 -10.99 -13.00
C TRP A 218 3.30 -11.09 -11.64
N HIS A 219 2.47 -11.18 -10.59
CA HIS A 219 2.96 -11.29 -9.23
C HIS A 219 2.04 -12.15 -8.36
N SER A 220 2.62 -12.67 -7.27
CA SER A 220 1.91 -13.51 -6.29
C SER A 220 2.49 -13.31 -4.89
N ALA A 221 1.88 -13.94 -3.90
CA ALA A 221 2.46 -14.14 -2.59
C ALA A 221 2.17 -15.57 -2.14
N ASP A 222 3.22 -16.27 -1.70
CA ASP A 222 3.11 -17.58 -1.08
C ASP A 222 2.34 -17.50 0.25
N PRO A 223 1.82 -18.61 0.76
CA PRO A 223 1.11 -18.65 2.03
C PRO A 223 1.95 -18.06 3.17
N VAL A 224 1.34 -17.17 3.95
CA VAL A 224 1.95 -16.71 5.20
C VAL A 224 2.03 -17.91 6.15
N HIS A 225 3.25 -18.25 6.58
CA HIS A 225 3.51 -19.40 7.44
C HIS A 225 2.99 -19.20 8.87
N ASN A 226 2.63 -20.27 9.55
CA ASN A 226 2.15 -20.23 10.95
C ASN A 226 3.19 -19.68 11.95
N ARG A 227 4.49 -19.64 11.59
CA ARG A 227 5.53 -19.00 12.41
C ARG A 227 5.45 -17.46 12.43
N VAL A 228 4.75 -16.87 11.46
CA VAL A 228 4.58 -15.43 11.31
C VAL A 228 3.24 -15.03 11.92
N LYS A 229 3.24 -14.16 12.92
CA LYS A 229 1.99 -13.66 13.50
C LYS A 229 1.19 -12.83 12.50
N THR A 230 1.85 -11.83 11.91
CA THR A 230 1.26 -10.92 10.93
C THR A 230 2.30 -10.52 9.89
N ARG A 231 1.83 -10.28 8.66
CA ARG A 231 2.58 -9.62 7.60
C ARG A 231 1.94 -8.26 7.34
N ASP A 232 2.44 -7.24 8.05
CA ASP A 232 1.93 -5.88 7.93
C ASP A 232 2.65 -5.13 6.79
N SER A 233 1.88 -4.35 6.03
CA SER A 233 2.42 -3.53 4.93
C SER A 233 1.49 -2.39 4.57
N ILE A 234 2.02 -1.36 3.90
CA ILE A 234 1.20 -0.35 3.24
C ILE A 234 1.11 -0.69 1.76
N LEU A 235 -0.11 -0.85 1.27
CA LEU A 235 -0.43 -0.93 -0.15
C LEU A 235 -0.90 0.46 -0.62
N LEU A 236 -0.06 1.14 -1.41
CA LEU A 236 -0.43 2.40 -2.05
C LEU A 236 -0.74 2.12 -3.53
N THR A 237 -1.99 2.32 -3.91
CA THR A 237 -2.42 2.14 -5.30
C THR A 237 -2.80 3.47 -5.90
N TYR A 238 -2.24 3.79 -7.07
CA TYR A 238 -2.71 4.90 -7.90
C TYR A 238 -3.71 4.37 -8.92
N PHE A 239 -4.95 4.78 -8.76
CA PHE A 239 -6.02 4.41 -9.69
C PHE A 239 -6.10 5.39 -10.84
N VAL A 240 -6.30 4.88 -12.06
CA VAL A 240 -6.49 5.71 -13.25
C VAL A 240 -7.83 6.42 -13.17
N ASP A 241 -7.80 7.73 -13.39
CA ASP A 241 -9.00 8.54 -13.45
C ASP A 241 -9.58 8.51 -14.88
N HIS A 242 -10.67 7.79 -15.04
CA HIS A 242 -11.37 7.66 -16.32
C HIS A 242 -12.52 8.68 -16.50
N GLY A 243 -12.43 9.83 -15.82
CA GLY A 243 -13.35 10.95 -15.98
C GLY A 243 -14.27 11.23 -14.78
N VAL A 244 -14.94 12.38 -14.84
CA VAL A 244 -15.69 13.01 -13.73
C VAL A 244 -16.75 12.09 -13.10
N LEU A 245 -17.44 11.28 -13.90
CA LEU A 245 -18.47 10.34 -13.39
C LEU A 245 -17.90 9.25 -12.48
N LYS A 246 -16.67 8.77 -12.72
CA LYS A 246 -16.01 7.78 -11.85
C LYS A 246 -15.46 8.43 -10.57
N VAL A 247 -14.96 9.66 -10.64
CA VAL A 247 -14.55 10.43 -9.46
C VAL A 247 -15.73 10.66 -8.52
N LEU A 248 -16.87 11.07 -9.07
CA LEU A 248 -18.12 11.22 -8.31
C LEU A 248 -18.61 9.90 -7.70
N ARG A 249 -18.54 8.80 -8.46
CA ARG A 249 -18.87 7.46 -7.95
C ARG A 249 -17.92 7.00 -6.85
N ASN A 250 -16.63 7.26 -6.97
CA ASN A 250 -15.64 6.90 -5.95
C ASN A 250 -15.77 7.77 -4.70
N ARG A 251 -16.07 9.07 -4.85
CA ARG A 251 -16.43 9.96 -3.73
C ARG A 251 -17.73 9.52 -3.07
N GLY A 252 -18.74 9.14 -3.85
CA GLY A 252 -20.00 8.58 -3.35
C GLY A 252 -19.81 7.26 -2.61
N LYS A 253 -18.94 6.38 -3.10
CA LYS A 253 -18.56 5.14 -2.39
C LYS A 253 -17.79 5.42 -1.10
N ARG A 254 -16.88 6.41 -1.08
CA ARG A 254 -16.20 6.84 0.16
C ARG A 254 -17.21 7.37 1.17
N LEU A 255 -18.13 8.23 0.74
CA LEU A 255 -19.19 8.77 1.60
C LEU A 255 -20.14 7.65 2.10
N GLY A 256 -20.57 6.75 1.22
CA GLY A 256 -21.38 5.59 1.60
C GLY A 256 -20.66 4.66 2.58
N ASN A 257 -19.39 4.36 2.36
CA ASN A 257 -18.58 3.57 3.28
C ASN A 257 -18.33 4.31 4.61
N PHE A 258 -18.18 5.64 4.58
CA PHE A 258 -18.12 6.46 5.78
C PHE A 258 -19.41 6.31 6.61
N VAL A 259 -20.56 6.47 5.99
CA VAL A 259 -21.87 6.31 6.65
C VAL A 259 -22.05 4.89 7.20
N LEU A 260 -21.73 3.86 6.41
CA LEU A 260 -21.80 2.46 6.88
C LEU A 260 -20.85 2.17 8.05
N ASN A 261 -19.66 2.77 8.08
CA ASN A 261 -18.75 2.65 9.21
C ASN A 261 -19.30 3.37 10.46
N GLU A 262 -19.96 4.54 10.30
CA GLU A 262 -20.63 5.20 11.42
C GLU A 262 -21.68 4.31 12.08
N PHE A 263 -22.47 3.60 11.30
CA PHE A 263 -23.46 2.67 11.84
C PHE A 263 -22.84 1.44 12.51
N ARG A 264 -21.70 0.94 12.04
CA ARG A 264 -21.02 -0.23 12.62
C ARG A 264 -20.31 0.06 13.94
N TYR A 265 -19.84 1.28 14.17
CA TYR A 265 -19.14 1.67 15.41
C TYR A 265 -20.08 2.27 16.47
N ARG A 266 -21.37 2.45 16.16
CA ARG A 266 -22.39 2.93 17.13
C ARG A 266 -23.29 1.82 17.69
N ILE A 267 -23.08 0.58 17.26
CA ILE A 267 -23.71 -0.61 17.81
C ILE A 267 -22.64 -1.42 18.54
#